data_17b5e6358da9c83c413dc9cffb11f396
#
_entry.id   17b5e6358da9c83c413dc9cffb11f396
#
_cell.length_a   1.000
_cell.length_b   1.000
_cell.length_c   1.000
_cell.angle_alpha   90.00
_cell.angle_beta   90.00
_cell.angle_gamma   90.00
#
_symmetry.space_group_name_H-M   'P 1'
#
loop_
_entity.id
_entity.type
_entity.pdbx_description
1 polymer ?
#
loop_
_entity_poly.entity_id
_entity_poly.type
_entity_poly.pdbx_seq_one_letter_code
_entity_poly.pdbx_strand_id
1 'polypeptide(L)' 'MRVNRRGMRLAGEIALVTSAIDGGTGRVRHGDSEWLAKGCDAAVGDKVRISGSDGAVLIVEKV' A
#
# COMPACT_ATOMS: atom_id res chain seq x y z
N MET A 1 23.03 -5.76 -2.88
CA MET A 1 22.40 -5.78 -3.11
C MET A 1 21.29 -5.85 -2.69
N ARG A 2 20.80 -6.00 -2.10
CA ARG A 2 19.71 -6.17 -1.68
C ARG A 2 19.16 -5.13 -0.93
N VAL A 3 19.74 -4.17 -0.59
CA VAL A 3 19.24 -3.20 0.22
C VAL A 3 18.13 -2.46 -0.35
N ASN A 4 18.15 -2.16 -1.57
CA ASN A 4 17.10 -1.40 -2.10
C ASN A 4 15.95 -2.20 -2.40
N ARG A 5 15.89 -3.40 -1.95
CA ARG A 5 14.79 -4.16 -2.15
C ARG A 5 13.79 -3.94 -1.13
N ARG A 6 13.87 -3.02 -0.22
CA ARG A 6 12.89 -2.82 0.77
C ARG A 6 11.57 -2.60 0.20
N GLY A 7 11.43 -1.69 -0.75
CA GLY A 7 10.15 -1.44 -1.34
C GLY A 7 9.64 -2.64 -2.08
N MET A 8 10.53 -3.38 -2.69
CA MET A 8 10.10 -4.55 -3.41
C MET A 8 9.70 -5.67 -2.51
N ARG A 9 10.19 -5.68 -1.30
CA ARG A 9 9.81 -6.74 -0.40
C ARG A 9 8.37 -6.60 0.02
N LEU A 10 7.81 -5.41 -0.09
CA LEU A 10 6.41 -5.22 0.25
C LEU A 10 5.50 -5.59 -0.91
N ALA A 11 6.05 -5.70 -2.10
CA ALA A 11 5.24 -6.07 -3.26
C ALA A 11 4.66 -7.47 -3.05
N GLY A 12 3.37 -7.62 -3.27
CA GLY A 12 2.70 -8.88 -3.03
C GLY A 12 2.13 -9.05 -1.63
N GLU A 13 2.50 -8.15 -0.71
CA GLU A 13 2.00 -8.22 0.64
C GLU A 13 0.61 -7.59 0.72
N ILE A 14 -0.15 -7.99 1.72
CA ILE A 14 -1.49 -7.46 1.91
C ILE A 14 -1.43 -6.39 2.99
N ALA A 15 -2.10 -5.28 2.74
CA ALA A 15 -2.17 -4.19 3.69
C ALA A 15 -3.63 -3.87 3.99
N LEU A 16 -3.87 -3.24 5.12
CA LEU A 16 -5.21 -2.87 5.54
C LEU A 16 -5.40 -1.38 5.31
N VAL A 17 -6.49 -1.02 4.67
CA VAL A 17 -6.78 0.38 4.42
C VAL A 17 -7.22 1.04 5.71
N THR A 18 -6.50 2.07 6.12
CA THR A 18 -6.83 2.81 7.33
C THR A 18 -7.41 4.18 7.01
N SER A 19 -7.23 4.65 5.79
CA SER A 19 -7.86 5.88 5.33
C SER A 19 -8.28 5.62 3.90
N ALA A 20 -9.53 5.80 3.60
CA ALA A 20 -10.08 5.42 2.30
C ALA A 20 -9.26 5.99 1.15
N ILE A 21 -9.05 5.17 0.14
CA ILE A 21 -8.40 5.58 -1.08
C ILE A 21 -9.53 5.93 -2.03
N ASP A 22 -9.72 7.22 -2.24
CA ASP A 22 -10.84 7.68 -3.02
C ASP A 22 -10.38 8.79 -3.94
N GLY A 23 -10.30 8.48 -5.20
CA GLY A 23 -9.89 9.47 -6.18
C GLY A 23 -8.42 9.77 -6.20
N GLY A 24 -7.62 8.96 -5.58
CA GLY A 24 -6.19 9.20 -5.62
C GLY A 24 -5.45 8.51 -4.52
N THR A 25 -5.32 9.14 -3.37
CA THR A 25 -4.43 8.66 -2.33
C THR A 25 -5.19 8.42 -1.04
N GLY A 26 -4.82 7.37 -0.36
CA GLY A 26 -5.31 7.09 0.99
C GLY A 26 -4.16 6.57 1.82
N ARG A 27 -4.46 5.77 2.83
CA ARG A 27 -3.45 5.20 3.69
C ARG A 27 -3.73 3.75 3.96
N VAL A 28 -2.67 2.99 4.10
CA VAL A 28 -2.79 1.59 4.44
C VAL A 28 -1.80 1.29 5.56
N ARG A 29 -2.07 0.23 6.27
CA ARG A 29 -1.20 -0.21 7.34
C ARG A 29 -0.63 -1.57 7.00
N HIS A 30 0.66 -1.70 7.15
CA HIS A 30 1.34 -2.97 6.95
C HIS A 30 2.23 -3.19 8.16
N GLY A 31 1.92 -4.21 8.93
CA GLY A 31 2.65 -4.47 10.16
C GLY A 31 2.43 -3.32 11.13
N ASP A 32 3.51 -2.74 11.60
CA ASP A 32 3.45 -1.65 12.53
C ASP A 32 3.54 -0.29 11.86
N SER A 33 3.58 -0.25 10.56
CA SER A 33 3.81 0.99 9.84
C SER A 33 2.60 1.37 9.01
N GLU A 34 2.35 2.64 8.93
CA GLU A 34 1.29 3.17 8.09
C GLU A 34 1.93 3.90 6.94
N TRP A 35 1.38 3.72 5.74
CA TRP A 35 1.96 4.26 4.53
C TRP A 35 0.89 4.94 3.71
N LEU A 36 1.27 5.95 2.96
CA LEU A 36 0.39 6.49 1.96
C LEU A 36 0.27 5.46 0.85
N ALA A 37 -0.89 5.39 0.24
CA ALA A 37 -1.13 4.40 -0.80
C ALA A 37 -1.99 4.99 -1.89
N LYS A 38 -1.79 4.50 -3.09
CA LYS A 38 -2.60 4.90 -4.23
C LYS A 38 -2.75 3.70 -5.14
N GLY A 39 -3.61 3.81 -6.11
CA GLY A 39 -3.79 2.77 -7.11
C GLY A 39 -5.24 2.48 -7.36
N CYS A 40 -5.90 1.81 -6.46
CA CYS A 40 -7.31 1.52 -6.62
C CYS A 40 -8.10 2.15 -5.48
N ASP A 41 -9.38 2.34 -5.70
CA ASP A 41 -10.24 2.87 -4.65
C ASP A 41 -10.51 1.75 -3.65
N ALA A 42 -10.52 2.10 -2.40
CA ALA A 42 -10.79 1.15 -1.34
C ALA A 42 -11.32 1.90 -0.14
N ALA A 43 -12.15 1.23 0.64
CA ALA A 43 -12.72 1.83 1.84
C ALA A 43 -11.91 1.42 3.05
N VAL A 44 -12.06 2.17 4.13
CA VAL A 44 -11.40 1.84 5.39
C VAL A 44 -11.84 0.44 5.80
N GLY A 45 -10.89 -0.38 6.16
CA GLY A 45 -11.15 -1.75 6.55
C GLY A 45 -10.98 -2.75 5.43
N ASP A 46 -10.84 -2.28 4.19
CA ASP A 46 -10.60 -3.17 3.08
C ASP A 46 -9.15 -3.62 3.07
N LYS A 47 -8.92 -4.75 2.46
CA LYS A 47 -7.57 -5.25 2.28
C LYS A 47 -7.16 -5.02 0.85
N VAL A 48 -5.92 -4.63 0.64
CA VAL A 48 -5.40 -4.40 -0.69
C VAL A 48 -4.04 -5.06 -0.78
N ARG A 49 -3.61 -5.35 -1.99
CA ARG A 49 -2.32 -5.94 -2.21
C ARG A 49 -1.36 -4.88 -2.71
N ILE A 50 -0.18 -4.85 -2.14
CA ILE A 50 0.83 -3.90 -2.53
C ILE A 50 1.49 -4.43 -3.80
N SER A 51 1.44 -3.67 -4.87
CA SER A 51 2.05 -4.08 -6.12
C SER A 51 3.39 -3.41 -6.35
N GLY A 52 3.68 -2.36 -5.60
CA GLY A 52 4.96 -1.68 -5.76
C GLY A 52 4.98 -0.43 -4.90
N SER A 53 5.90 0.45 -5.18
CA SER A 53 5.98 1.71 -4.46
C SER A 53 6.48 2.80 -5.39
N ASP A 54 6.13 4.03 -5.05
CA ASP A 54 6.54 5.18 -5.81
C ASP A 54 7.02 6.19 -4.77
N GLY A 55 8.30 6.16 -4.47
CA GLY A 55 8.85 6.97 -3.40
C GLY A 55 8.30 6.46 -2.07
N ALA A 56 7.65 7.33 -1.33
CA ALA A 56 7.10 6.99 -0.03
C ALA A 56 5.64 6.53 -0.12
N VAL A 57 5.10 6.41 -1.32
CA VAL A 57 3.71 6.03 -1.52
C VAL A 57 3.67 4.61 -2.07
N LEU A 58 2.87 3.76 -1.47
CA LEU A 58 2.74 2.39 -1.95
C LEU A 58 1.68 2.35 -3.05
N ILE A 59 1.94 1.54 -4.06
CA ILE A 59 0.99 1.31 -5.13
C ILE A 59 0.25 0.05 -4.76
N VAL A 60 -1.06 0.13 -4.67
CA VAL A 60 -1.87 -1.01 -4.23
C VAL A 60 -2.95 -1.33 -5.25
N GLU A 61 -3.45 -2.55 -5.17
CA GLU A 61 -4.50 -2.99 -6.06
C GLU A 61 -5.47 -3.84 -5.24
N LYS A 62 -6.65 -4.02 -5.77
CA LYS A 62 -7.63 -4.81 -5.08
C LYS A 62 -7.20 -6.25 -4.97
N VAL A 63 -7.52 -6.84 -3.86
CA VAL A 63 -7.23 -8.26 -3.63
C VAL A 63 -8.23 -9.13 -4.35
#